data_c7f43d959e1c4cc021009d569d853a7e
#
_entry.id   c7f43d959e1c4cc021009d569d853a7e
#
_cell.length_a   1.000
_cell.length_b   1.000
_cell.length_c   1.000
_cell.angle_alpha   90.00
_cell.angle_beta   90.00
_cell.angle_gamma   90.00
#
_symmetry.space_group_name_H-M   'P 1'
#
loop_
_entity.id
_entity.type
_entity.pdbx_description
1 polymer ?
#
loop_
_entity_poly.entity_id
_entity_poly.type
_entity_poly.pdbx_seq_one_letter_code
_entity_poly.pdbx_strand_id
1 'polypeptide(L)'
;MGRGNQTLDFIARLIKICDRNSLRLQANEEDPVKKTLCFMCVMLFCVSSVGHADMLGDLMKGMKVPGVPGLGGLDNDTIVSGLKEALTVGTGNAVTSTSKLDGYFANQVIKILMPEKIQKVADLAGKFGYQKQVDEFVLSMNRAAEKAAPYAKEYFVGAIKEMSIEDAQKTWKGSDTAATEYFKSKTSEKLYNAFKPNVSQSMDQVGTTRAYKEMMGKYTSIPFMKADSLDLDHYVTNKALDGLFYVVGQEEKAIRTNPTARTTDLLKKVFGK
;
A
#
# COMPACT_ATOMS: atom_id res chain seq x y z
N MET A 1 -25.86 11.20 -48.66
CA MET A 1 -24.57 11.83 -49.01
C MET A 1 -24.07 12.61 -47.79
N GLY A 2 -23.03 12.16 -47.05
CA GLY A 2 -22.56 12.91 -45.90
C GLY A 2 -21.59 12.19 -44.96
N ARG A 3 -21.13 10.97 -45.25
CA ARG A 3 -20.17 10.26 -44.35
C ARG A 3 -18.73 10.18 -44.88
N GLY A 4 -18.45 10.65 -46.10
CA GLY A 4 -17.11 10.58 -46.72
C GLY A 4 -16.13 11.71 -46.34
N ASN A 5 -16.65 12.81 -45.80
CA ASN A 5 -15.84 14.02 -45.55
C ASN A 5 -15.18 14.07 -44.16
N GLN A 6 -15.69 13.33 -43.17
CA GLN A 6 -15.11 13.36 -41.81
C GLN A 6 -13.85 12.49 -41.68
N THR A 7 -13.77 11.40 -42.44
CA THR A 7 -12.58 10.51 -42.47
C THR A 7 -11.39 11.14 -43.15
N LEU A 8 -11.63 11.90 -44.23
CA LEU A 8 -10.57 12.63 -44.93
C LEU A 8 -9.99 13.77 -44.10
N ASP A 9 -10.83 14.46 -43.35
CA ASP A 9 -10.38 15.56 -42.46
C ASP A 9 -9.60 15.04 -41.25
N PHE A 10 -9.98 13.86 -40.74
CA PHE A 10 -9.24 13.19 -39.66
C PHE A 10 -7.86 12.70 -40.10
N ILE A 11 -7.76 12.12 -41.29
CA ILE A 11 -6.49 11.67 -41.88
C ILE A 11 -5.57 12.85 -42.16
N ALA A 12 -6.11 13.97 -42.68
CA ALA A 12 -5.33 15.19 -42.95
C ALA A 12 -4.78 15.81 -41.63
N ARG A 13 -5.51 15.72 -40.51
CA ARG A 13 -5.03 16.16 -39.18
C ARG A 13 -3.93 15.25 -38.63
N LEU A 14 -4.03 13.92 -38.83
CA LEU A 14 -3.00 12.97 -38.40
C LEU A 14 -1.71 13.17 -39.20
N ILE A 15 -1.77 13.42 -40.51
CA ILE A 15 -0.59 13.70 -41.35
C ILE A 15 0.11 15.00 -40.88
N LYS A 16 -0.63 16.04 -40.52
CA LYS A 16 -0.06 17.30 -39.97
C LYS A 16 0.59 17.15 -38.60
N ILE A 17 0.10 16.20 -37.78
CA ILE A 17 0.70 15.90 -36.47
C ILE A 17 1.98 15.11 -36.63
N CYS A 18 2.02 14.19 -37.60
CA CYS A 18 3.21 13.39 -37.91
C CYS A 18 4.34 14.25 -38.50
N ASP A 19 4.00 15.22 -39.36
CA ASP A 19 4.97 16.16 -39.99
C ASP A 19 5.56 17.13 -38.98
N ARG A 20 4.76 17.59 -37.98
CA ARG A 20 5.23 18.46 -36.89
C ARG A 20 6.15 17.75 -35.90
N ASN A 21 5.97 16.45 -35.69
CA ASN A 21 6.86 15.63 -34.84
C ASN A 21 8.15 15.22 -35.57
N SER A 22 8.13 15.09 -36.89
CA SER A 22 9.31 14.78 -37.70
C SER A 22 10.31 15.96 -37.71
N LEU A 23 9.82 17.21 -37.70
CA LEU A 23 10.67 18.40 -37.63
C LEU A 23 11.29 18.65 -36.24
N ARG A 24 10.80 17.99 -35.19
CA ARG A 24 11.39 18.04 -33.84
C ARG A 24 12.44 16.96 -33.57
N LEU A 25 12.55 15.95 -34.43
CA LEU A 25 13.45 14.79 -34.29
C LEU A 25 14.72 14.88 -35.15
N GLN A 26 14.92 15.97 -35.90
CA GLN A 26 16.14 16.20 -36.70
C GLN A 26 17.31 16.80 -35.92
N ALA A 27 17.23 16.84 -34.58
CA ALA A 27 18.30 17.39 -33.74
C ALA A 27 19.05 16.36 -32.90
N ASN A 28 18.95 15.05 -33.18
CA ASN A 28 19.88 14.06 -32.59
C ASN A 28 20.05 12.86 -33.50
N GLU A 29 21.26 12.72 -33.95
CA GLU A 29 21.81 11.73 -34.88
C GLU A 29 21.96 10.35 -34.24
N GLU A 30 21.79 9.29 -35.10
CA GLU A 30 22.23 7.90 -34.95
C GLU A 30 21.42 6.92 -34.11
N ASP A 31 20.41 6.27 -34.78
CA ASP A 31 20.12 4.83 -34.58
C ASP A 31 19.32 4.23 -35.75
N PRO A 32 19.87 3.29 -36.54
CA PRO A 32 19.20 2.70 -37.73
C PRO A 32 18.05 1.75 -37.38
N VAL A 33 17.92 1.34 -36.09
CA VAL A 33 16.88 0.40 -35.62
C VAL A 33 15.51 1.05 -35.52
N LYS A 34 15.44 2.37 -35.28
CA LYS A 34 14.17 3.09 -35.15
C LYS A 34 13.44 3.37 -36.45
N LYS A 35 14.15 3.41 -37.57
CA LYS A 35 13.54 3.60 -38.89
C LYS A 35 12.81 2.36 -39.42
N THR A 36 13.25 1.16 -39.03
CA THR A 36 12.63 -0.11 -39.46
C THR A 36 11.33 -0.37 -38.69
N LEU A 37 11.20 0.09 -37.45
CA LEU A 37 10.01 -0.12 -36.63
C LEU A 37 8.82 0.76 -37.06
N CYS A 38 9.08 1.94 -37.60
CA CYS A 38 8.03 2.84 -38.11
C CYS A 38 7.41 2.37 -39.43
N PHE A 39 8.20 1.68 -40.30
CA PHE A 39 7.72 1.15 -41.56
C PHE A 39 6.87 -0.14 -41.40
N MET A 40 7.11 -0.91 -40.35
CA MET A 40 6.34 -2.13 -40.06
C MET A 40 4.94 -1.85 -39.48
N CYS A 41 4.72 -0.71 -38.81
CA CYS A 41 3.40 -0.33 -38.28
C CYS A 41 2.42 0.15 -39.38
N VAL A 42 2.90 0.64 -40.49
CA VAL A 42 2.04 1.16 -41.58
C VAL A 42 1.53 0.06 -42.50
N MET A 43 2.25 -1.07 -42.63
CA MET A 43 1.85 -2.19 -43.50
C MET A 43 0.85 -3.17 -42.85
N LEU A 44 0.60 -3.12 -41.55
CA LEU A 44 -0.33 -4.03 -40.86
C LEU A 44 -1.79 -3.52 -40.77
N PHE A 45 -2.10 -2.37 -41.37
CA PHE A 45 -3.46 -1.77 -41.29
C PHE A 45 -4.27 -1.81 -42.59
N CYS A 46 -3.82 -2.50 -43.63
CA CYS A 46 -4.50 -2.51 -44.95
C CYS A 46 -5.10 -3.85 -45.38
N VAL A 47 -5.41 -4.76 -44.42
CA VAL A 47 -6.22 -5.94 -44.79
C VAL A 47 -7.32 -6.13 -43.76
N SER A 48 -8.45 -5.49 -44.00
CA SER A 48 -9.71 -5.96 -43.42
C SER A 48 -10.90 -5.26 -44.07
N SER A 49 -11.58 -5.96 -44.89
CA SER A 49 -13.04 -5.85 -45.01
C SER A 49 -13.54 -6.94 -45.96
N VAL A 50 -13.84 -8.12 -45.47
CA VAL A 50 -14.98 -8.92 -45.96
C VAL A 50 -15.55 -9.66 -44.76
N GLY A 51 -16.83 -9.44 -44.47
CA GLY A 51 -17.53 -10.01 -43.34
C GLY A 51 -17.74 -11.52 -43.46
N HIS A 52 -17.43 -12.19 -42.38
CA HIS A 52 -17.94 -13.54 -42.03
C HIS A 52 -18.04 -13.60 -40.50
N ALA A 53 -19.11 -13.10 -39.94
CA ALA A 53 -19.29 -13.01 -38.49
C ALA A 53 -20.36 -13.95 -37.92
N ASP A 54 -20.75 -15.04 -38.59
CA ASP A 54 -21.81 -15.90 -38.04
C ASP A 54 -21.49 -17.41 -38.02
N MET A 55 -20.38 -17.88 -38.57
CA MET A 55 -20.12 -19.32 -38.67
C MET A 55 -19.26 -19.88 -37.51
N LEU A 56 -18.57 -19.01 -36.78
CA LEU A 56 -17.68 -19.43 -35.68
C LEU A 56 -18.41 -19.56 -34.33
N GLY A 57 -19.53 -18.89 -34.19
CA GLY A 57 -20.36 -18.91 -32.95
C GLY A 57 -21.08 -20.23 -32.71
N ASP A 58 -21.51 -20.89 -33.77
CA ASP A 58 -22.26 -22.15 -33.68
C ASP A 58 -21.37 -23.39 -33.55
N LEU A 59 -20.12 -23.32 -34.04
CA LEU A 59 -19.16 -24.44 -33.93
C LEU A 59 -18.62 -24.58 -32.51
N MET A 60 -18.60 -23.48 -31.73
CA MET A 60 -18.13 -23.50 -30.33
C MET A 60 -19.15 -23.95 -29.30
N LYS A 61 -20.44 -24.07 -29.67
CA LYS A 61 -21.50 -24.56 -28.76
C LYS A 61 -21.52 -26.07 -28.55
N GLY A 62 -20.79 -26.84 -29.36
CA GLY A 62 -20.84 -28.31 -29.33
C GLY A 62 -19.57 -29.01 -28.83
N MET A 63 -18.46 -28.32 -28.63
CA MET A 63 -17.22 -28.96 -28.15
C MET A 63 -17.03 -28.73 -26.66
N LYS A 64 -17.43 -29.69 -25.85
CA LYS A 64 -16.85 -29.90 -24.51
C LYS A 64 -15.40 -30.35 -24.70
N VAL A 65 -14.46 -29.43 -24.75
CA VAL A 65 -13.04 -29.74 -24.70
C VAL A 65 -12.70 -30.01 -23.24
N PRO A 66 -12.32 -31.23 -22.84
CA PRO A 66 -11.86 -31.50 -21.50
C PRO A 66 -10.51 -30.82 -21.32
N GLY A 67 -10.44 -29.78 -20.48
CA GLY A 67 -9.17 -29.17 -20.06
C GLY A 67 -8.91 -27.72 -20.44
N VAL A 68 -9.88 -26.97 -21.01
CA VAL A 68 -9.78 -25.51 -21.05
C VAL A 68 -10.42 -24.96 -19.79
N PRO A 69 -9.68 -24.33 -18.85
CA PRO A 69 -10.27 -23.68 -17.70
C PRO A 69 -11.25 -22.61 -18.19
N GLY A 70 -12.53 -22.76 -17.83
CA GLY A 70 -13.64 -22.01 -18.39
C GLY A 70 -13.47 -20.49 -18.26
N LEU A 71 -13.93 -19.82 -19.27
CA LEU A 71 -14.41 -18.45 -19.25
C LEU A 71 -15.53 -18.31 -18.20
N GLY A 72 -15.19 -18.26 -16.89
CA GLY A 72 -16.27 -18.16 -15.91
C GLY A 72 -15.92 -18.16 -14.44
N GLY A 73 -14.69 -18.17 -14.03
CA GLY A 73 -14.34 -18.05 -12.62
C GLY A 73 -12.87 -18.37 -12.39
N LEU A 74 -12.25 -17.60 -11.52
CA LEU A 74 -10.93 -17.94 -11.00
C LEU A 74 -11.06 -19.24 -10.20
N ASP A 75 -10.14 -20.18 -10.39
CA ASP A 75 -10.06 -21.35 -9.52
C ASP A 75 -9.64 -20.93 -8.11
N ASN A 76 -10.00 -21.75 -7.13
CA ASN A 76 -9.77 -21.45 -5.72
C ASN A 76 -8.28 -21.25 -5.42
N ASP A 77 -7.41 -22.03 -6.02
CA ASP A 77 -5.96 -21.95 -5.78
C ASP A 77 -5.38 -20.65 -6.32
N THR A 78 -5.86 -20.18 -7.46
CA THR A 78 -5.49 -18.87 -8.01
C THR A 78 -5.95 -17.73 -7.09
N ILE A 79 -7.19 -17.79 -6.55
CA ILE A 79 -7.70 -16.78 -5.61
C ILE A 79 -6.86 -16.76 -4.34
N VAL A 80 -6.60 -17.92 -3.75
CA VAL A 80 -5.79 -18.05 -2.52
C VAL A 80 -4.38 -17.52 -2.74
N SER A 81 -3.76 -17.91 -3.84
CA SER A 81 -2.40 -17.46 -4.19
C SER A 81 -2.36 -15.95 -4.41
N GLY A 82 -3.33 -15.38 -5.15
CA GLY A 82 -3.42 -13.94 -5.39
C GLY A 82 -3.67 -13.14 -4.12
N LEU A 83 -4.51 -13.65 -3.21
CA LEU A 83 -4.73 -13.00 -1.93
C LEU A 83 -3.48 -13.03 -1.04
N LYS A 84 -2.79 -14.18 -0.94
CA LYS A 84 -1.53 -14.31 -0.19
C LYS A 84 -0.45 -13.39 -0.77
N GLU A 85 -0.40 -13.25 -2.08
CA GLU A 85 0.53 -12.32 -2.74
C GLU A 85 0.15 -10.85 -2.44
N ALA A 86 -1.13 -10.49 -2.51
CA ALA A 86 -1.60 -9.14 -2.17
C ALA A 86 -1.22 -8.76 -0.74
N LEU A 87 -1.39 -9.70 0.19
CA LEU A 87 -0.99 -9.52 1.59
C LEU A 87 0.53 -9.40 1.75
N THR A 88 1.29 -10.20 1.01
CA THR A 88 2.76 -10.12 1.04
C THR A 88 3.25 -8.78 0.53
N VAL A 89 2.70 -8.29 -0.59
CA VAL A 89 3.01 -6.97 -1.15
C VAL A 89 2.55 -5.88 -0.21
N GLY A 90 1.28 -5.91 0.22
CA GLY A 90 0.70 -4.87 1.08
C GLY A 90 1.40 -4.75 2.44
N THR A 91 1.68 -5.88 3.11
CA THR A 91 2.42 -5.86 4.38
C THR A 91 3.88 -5.42 4.20
N GLY A 92 4.53 -5.81 3.09
CA GLY A 92 5.87 -5.36 2.73
C GLY A 92 5.94 -3.85 2.51
N ASN A 93 4.99 -3.29 1.76
CA ASN A 93 4.86 -1.86 1.52
C ASN A 93 4.59 -1.10 2.83
N ALA A 94 3.66 -1.60 3.66
CA ALA A 94 3.31 -1.00 4.93
C ALA A 94 4.52 -0.93 5.87
N VAL A 95 5.26 -2.03 6.04
CA VAL A 95 6.49 -2.05 6.83
C VAL A 95 7.53 -1.09 6.26
N THR A 96 7.73 -1.10 4.94
CA THR A 96 8.70 -0.22 4.28
C THR A 96 8.35 1.26 4.44
N SER A 97 7.08 1.63 4.33
CA SER A 97 6.64 3.03 4.46
C SER A 97 6.70 3.52 5.90
N THR A 98 6.30 2.68 6.87
CA THR A 98 6.27 3.04 8.29
C THR A 98 7.65 3.03 8.95
N SER A 99 8.60 2.23 8.45
CA SER A 99 9.96 2.17 8.97
C SER A 99 10.90 3.30 8.50
N LYS A 100 10.46 4.10 7.52
CA LYS A 100 11.24 5.27 7.07
C LYS A 100 11.26 6.35 8.13
N LEU A 101 12.27 7.22 8.05
CA LEU A 101 12.25 8.48 8.78
C LEU A 101 10.96 9.24 8.44
N ASP A 102 10.25 9.70 9.46
CA ASP A 102 8.95 10.36 9.35
C ASP A 102 7.80 9.47 8.84
N GLY A 103 7.98 8.16 8.79
CA GLY A 103 6.95 7.21 8.39
C GLY A 103 5.72 7.23 9.31
N TYR A 104 5.95 7.40 10.62
CA TYR A 104 4.90 7.68 11.61
C TYR A 104 4.75 9.18 11.85
N PHE A 105 5.85 9.88 12.11
CA PHE A 105 5.81 11.28 12.59
C PHE A 105 5.14 12.24 11.61
N ALA A 106 5.43 12.14 10.31
CA ALA A 106 4.82 13.00 9.30
C ALA A 106 3.43 12.53 8.82
N ASN A 107 3.03 11.30 9.15
CA ASN A 107 1.73 10.78 8.75
C ASN A 107 0.67 11.17 9.76
N GLN A 108 -0.23 12.08 9.37
CA GLN A 108 -1.25 12.65 10.27
C GLN A 108 -2.23 11.63 10.86
N VAL A 109 -2.39 10.47 10.23
CA VAL A 109 -3.35 9.43 10.65
C VAL A 109 -2.75 8.48 11.69
N ILE A 110 -1.47 8.11 11.50
CA ILE A 110 -0.80 7.12 12.37
C ILE A 110 0.23 7.73 13.32
N LYS A 111 0.41 9.05 13.27
CA LYS A 111 1.29 9.78 14.19
C LYS A 111 0.92 9.47 15.63
N ILE A 112 1.89 9.02 16.42
CA ILE A 112 1.71 8.77 17.84
C ILE A 112 1.73 10.11 18.56
N LEU A 113 0.56 10.50 19.04
CA LEU A 113 0.36 11.75 19.76
C LEU A 113 0.67 11.59 21.24
N MET A 114 0.60 12.69 21.99
CA MET A 114 0.69 12.69 23.44
C MET A 114 -0.39 11.79 24.05
N PRO A 115 -0.05 10.89 24.99
CA PRO A 115 -1.05 10.10 25.71
C PRO A 115 -2.03 10.98 26.48
N GLU A 116 -3.34 10.68 26.37
CA GLU A 116 -4.39 11.49 27.02
C GLU A 116 -4.18 11.69 28.52
N LYS A 117 -3.67 10.67 29.22
CA LYS A 117 -3.40 10.72 30.65
C LYS A 117 -2.44 11.84 31.04
N ILE A 118 -1.52 12.20 30.17
CA ILE A 118 -0.51 13.24 30.43
C ILE A 118 -0.67 14.46 29.51
N GLN A 119 -1.77 14.54 28.74
CA GLN A 119 -2.02 15.69 27.84
C GLN A 119 -2.03 17.00 28.60
N LYS A 120 -2.73 17.04 29.76
CA LYS A 120 -2.75 18.23 30.63
C LYS A 120 -1.37 18.64 31.14
N VAL A 121 -0.52 17.64 31.43
CA VAL A 121 0.88 17.85 31.81
C VAL A 121 1.64 18.52 30.67
N ALA A 122 1.48 18.02 29.49
CA ALA A 122 2.15 18.56 28.26
C ALA A 122 1.68 20.00 28.00
N ASP A 123 0.36 20.25 28.07
CA ASP A 123 -0.22 21.59 27.84
C ASP A 123 0.29 22.62 28.86
N LEU A 124 0.39 22.24 30.11
CA LEU A 124 0.94 23.10 31.15
C LEU A 124 2.45 23.31 30.94
N ALA A 125 3.21 22.25 30.70
CA ALA A 125 4.64 22.35 30.43
C ALA A 125 4.91 23.31 29.23
N GLY A 126 4.12 23.19 28.16
CA GLY A 126 4.19 24.13 27.04
C GLY A 126 3.97 25.58 27.40
N LYS A 127 2.92 25.87 28.24
CA LYS A 127 2.62 27.25 28.75
C LYS A 127 3.74 27.85 29.61
N PHE A 128 4.50 26.99 30.29
CA PHE A 128 5.65 27.39 31.09
C PHE A 128 6.99 27.42 30.30
N GLY A 129 6.93 27.35 28.96
CA GLY A 129 8.10 27.44 28.11
C GLY A 129 8.84 26.13 27.85
N TYR A 130 8.26 24.99 28.24
CA TYR A 130 8.85 23.65 28.03
C TYR A 130 8.29 22.93 26.80
N GLN A 131 7.79 23.67 25.80
CA GLN A 131 7.24 23.10 24.57
C GLN A 131 8.24 22.21 23.85
N LYS A 132 9.52 22.58 23.86
CA LYS A 132 10.58 21.79 23.24
C LYS A 132 10.65 20.35 23.79
N GLN A 133 10.55 20.18 25.11
CA GLN A 133 10.58 18.87 25.75
C GLN A 133 9.34 18.02 25.41
N VAL A 134 8.18 18.68 25.30
CA VAL A 134 6.93 18.04 24.84
C VAL A 134 7.10 17.53 23.39
N ASP A 135 7.61 18.37 22.51
CA ASP A 135 7.82 18.02 21.09
C ASP A 135 8.87 16.90 20.92
N GLU A 136 9.96 16.95 21.68
CA GLU A 136 11.00 15.92 21.71
C GLU A 136 10.44 14.57 22.19
N PHE A 137 9.57 14.59 23.20
CA PHE A 137 8.92 13.37 23.68
C PHE A 137 8.00 12.78 22.62
N VAL A 138 7.12 13.57 21.98
CA VAL A 138 6.25 13.12 20.89
C VAL A 138 7.08 12.59 19.71
N LEU A 139 8.12 13.30 19.32
CA LEU A 139 9.02 12.88 18.26
C LEU A 139 9.66 11.52 18.59
N SER A 140 10.17 11.36 19.81
CA SER A 140 10.85 10.14 20.23
C SER A 140 9.97 8.89 20.21
N MET A 141 8.68 9.01 20.59
CA MET A 141 7.71 7.91 20.47
C MET A 141 7.53 7.45 19.01
N ASN A 142 7.41 8.40 18.09
CA ASN A 142 7.28 8.10 16.68
C ASN A 142 8.57 7.47 16.12
N ARG A 143 9.74 7.95 16.50
CA ARG A 143 11.03 7.35 16.12
C ARG A 143 11.18 5.92 16.65
N ALA A 144 10.69 5.63 17.85
CA ALA A 144 10.67 4.28 18.39
C ALA A 144 9.77 3.35 17.56
N ALA A 145 8.58 3.82 17.16
CA ALA A 145 7.68 3.06 16.30
C ALA A 145 8.29 2.80 14.91
N GLU A 146 8.88 3.82 14.27
CA GLU A 146 9.58 3.71 12.99
C GLU A 146 10.72 2.67 13.06
N LYS A 147 11.48 2.69 14.14
CA LYS A 147 12.61 1.78 14.36
C LYS A 147 12.16 0.35 14.65
N ALA A 148 11.01 0.18 15.30
CA ALA A 148 10.42 -1.12 15.61
C ALA A 148 9.66 -1.74 14.43
N ALA A 149 9.12 -0.94 13.49
CA ALA A 149 8.28 -1.41 12.39
C ALA A 149 8.85 -2.58 11.57
N PRO A 150 10.17 -2.66 11.25
CA PRO A 150 10.73 -3.78 10.50
C PRO A 150 10.51 -5.14 11.14
N TYR A 151 10.43 -5.22 12.47
CA TYR A 151 10.25 -6.49 13.19
C TYR A 151 8.89 -7.13 12.94
N ALA A 152 7.89 -6.36 12.48
CA ALA A 152 6.58 -6.91 12.15
C ALA A 152 6.58 -7.83 10.93
N LYS A 153 7.55 -7.69 10.02
CA LYS A 153 7.59 -8.40 8.74
C LYS A 153 7.52 -9.92 8.90
N GLU A 154 8.31 -10.48 9.83
CA GLU A 154 8.38 -11.93 10.04
C GLU A 154 7.04 -12.51 10.51
N TYR A 155 6.33 -11.78 11.39
CA TYR A 155 5.02 -12.19 11.90
C TYR A 155 3.95 -12.14 10.82
N PHE A 156 3.96 -11.12 9.97
CA PHE A 156 3.06 -11.05 8.82
C PHE A 156 3.29 -12.20 7.85
N VAL A 157 4.55 -12.48 7.49
CA VAL A 157 4.90 -13.61 6.61
C VAL A 157 4.45 -14.94 7.22
N GLY A 158 4.64 -15.14 8.52
CA GLY A 158 4.15 -16.34 9.23
C GLY A 158 2.63 -16.49 9.11
N ALA A 159 1.89 -15.45 9.43
CA ALA A 159 0.42 -15.45 9.36
C ALA A 159 -0.13 -15.69 7.94
N ILE A 160 0.54 -15.14 6.90
CA ILE A 160 0.18 -15.39 5.50
C ILE A 160 0.34 -16.87 5.15
N LYS A 161 1.42 -17.50 5.60
CA LYS A 161 1.66 -18.93 5.37
C LYS A 161 0.61 -19.81 6.04
N GLU A 162 0.22 -19.47 7.27
CA GLU A 162 -0.75 -20.20 8.08
C GLU A 162 -2.22 -20.02 7.60
N MET A 163 -2.50 -19.04 6.73
CA MET A 163 -3.85 -18.78 6.23
C MET A 163 -4.42 -19.98 5.47
N SER A 164 -5.56 -20.49 5.91
CA SER A 164 -6.27 -21.58 5.25
C SER A 164 -6.91 -21.15 3.93
N ILE A 165 -7.26 -22.12 3.09
CA ILE A 165 -8.00 -21.86 1.83
C ILE A 165 -9.36 -21.21 2.12
N GLU A 166 -10.05 -21.71 3.15
CA GLU A 166 -11.37 -21.19 3.56
C GLU A 166 -11.28 -19.73 4.04
N ASP A 167 -10.31 -19.42 4.91
CA ASP A 167 -10.06 -18.05 5.37
C ASP A 167 -9.74 -17.12 4.20
N ALA A 168 -8.91 -17.58 3.25
CA ALA A 168 -8.55 -16.81 2.08
C ALA A 168 -9.77 -16.51 1.20
N GLN A 169 -10.63 -17.49 0.94
CA GLN A 169 -11.85 -17.29 0.15
C GLN A 169 -12.83 -16.33 0.82
N LYS A 170 -13.05 -16.49 2.15
CA LYS A 170 -13.90 -15.60 2.94
C LYS A 170 -13.39 -14.16 2.90
N THR A 171 -12.10 -14.01 3.07
CA THR A 171 -11.44 -12.72 3.08
C THR A 171 -11.46 -12.04 1.69
N TRP A 172 -11.26 -12.80 0.62
CA TRP A 172 -11.31 -12.28 -0.74
C TRP A 172 -12.70 -11.71 -1.11
N LYS A 173 -13.77 -12.34 -0.64
CA LYS A 173 -15.16 -11.87 -0.84
C LYS A 173 -15.59 -10.79 0.14
N GLY A 174 -14.75 -10.46 1.12
CA GLY A 174 -15.05 -9.50 2.17
C GLY A 174 -14.89 -8.03 1.75
N SER A 175 -14.88 -7.16 2.76
CA SER A 175 -14.68 -5.71 2.60
C SER A 175 -13.29 -5.36 2.03
N ASP A 176 -13.06 -4.08 1.73
CA ASP A 176 -11.78 -3.57 1.21
C ASP A 176 -10.59 -3.81 2.16
N THR A 177 -10.86 -4.12 3.44
CA THR A 177 -9.86 -4.36 4.49
C THR A 177 -10.04 -5.69 5.20
N ALA A 178 -10.82 -6.63 4.62
CA ALA A 178 -11.16 -7.90 5.26
C ALA A 178 -9.95 -8.77 5.58
N ALA A 179 -8.91 -8.74 4.74
CA ALA A 179 -7.68 -9.47 5.00
C ALA A 179 -6.90 -8.86 6.17
N THR A 180 -6.83 -7.54 6.24
CA THR A 180 -6.20 -6.82 7.36
C THR A 180 -6.91 -7.11 8.67
N GLU A 181 -8.24 -7.12 8.69
CA GLU A 181 -9.04 -7.46 9.88
C GLU A 181 -8.81 -8.91 10.31
N TYR A 182 -8.78 -9.83 9.35
CA TYR A 182 -8.41 -11.22 9.61
C TYR A 182 -7.03 -11.33 10.25
N PHE A 183 -6.03 -10.66 9.67
CA PHE A 183 -4.68 -10.64 10.23
C PHE A 183 -4.66 -10.06 11.64
N LYS A 184 -5.30 -8.92 11.84
CA LYS A 184 -5.40 -8.29 13.15
C LYS A 184 -5.99 -9.25 14.17
N SER A 185 -7.07 -9.97 13.83
CA SER A 185 -7.71 -10.93 14.74
C SER A 185 -6.83 -12.12 15.09
N LYS A 186 -6.01 -12.62 14.15
CA LYS A 186 -5.18 -13.82 14.34
C LYS A 186 -3.79 -13.52 14.91
N THR A 187 -3.29 -12.30 14.73
CA THR A 187 -1.87 -12.00 15.01
C THR A 187 -1.65 -10.94 16.07
N SER A 188 -2.65 -10.13 16.45
CA SER A 188 -2.47 -8.98 17.36
C SER A 188 -1.77 -9.33 18.67
N GLU A 189 -2.17 -10.40 19.33
CA GLU A 189 -1.56 -10.79 20.61
C GLU A 189 -0.12 -11.27 20.43
N LYS A 190 0.13 -12.14 19.43
CA LYS A 190 1.46 -12.63 19.11
C LYS A 190 2.39 -11.47 18.70
N LEU A 191 1.87 -10.57 17.85
CA LEU A 191 2.58 -9.36 17.44
C LEU A 191 2.86 -8.44 18.61
N TYR A 192 1.89 -8.20 19.50
CA TYR A 192 2.09 -7.37 20.67
C TYR A 192 3.22 -7.89 21.56
N ASN A 193 3.18 -9.18 21.92
CA ASN A 193 4.18 -9.79 22.79
C ASN A 193 5.60 -9.79 22.17
N ALA A 194 5.69 -9.98 20.88
CA ALA A 194 6.96 -9.98 20.18
C ALA A 194 7.46 -8.56 19.83
N PHE A 195 6.53 -7.61 19.65
CA PHE A 195 6.85 -6.25 19.26
C PHE A 195 7.22 -5.37 20.46
N LYS A 196 6.56 -5.57 21.61
CA LYS A 196 6.81 -4.79 22.83
C LYS A 196 8.27 -4.68 23.24
N PRO A 197 9.09 -5.77 23.33
CA PRO A 197 10.50 -5.66 23.66
C PRO A 197 11.29 -4.85 22.62
N ASN A 198 10.94 -4.97 21.33
CA ASN A 198 11.60 -4.21 20.27
C ASN A 198 11.24 -2.72 20.32
N VAL A 199 9.98 -2.39 20.67
CA VAL A 199 9.55 -1.00 20.92
C VAL A 199 10.26 -0.42 22.13
N SER A 200 10.31 -1.16 23.26
CA SER A 200 11.01 -0.74 24.47
C SER A 200 12.49 -0.45 24.19
N GLN A 201 13.17 -1.38 23.54
CA GLN A 201 14.56 -1.18 23.12
C GLN A 201 14.72 0.03 22.18
N SER A 202 13.79 0.21 21.26
CA SER A 202 13.81 1.34 20.33
C SER A 202 13.60 2.66 21.04
N MET A 203 12.69 2.71 22.04
CA MET A 203 12.47 3.88 22.89
C MET A 203 13.72 4.27 23.68
N ASP A 204 14.41 3.28 24.22
CA ASP A 204 15.69 3.52 24.93
C ASP A 204 16.75 4.09 23.99
N GLN A 205 16.87 3.51 22.77
CA GLN A 205 17.85 3.93 21.77
C GLN A 205 17.63 5.35 21.25
N VAL A 206 16.36 5.78 21.10
CA VAL A 206 16.01 7.12 20.66
C VAL A 206 15.83 8.12 21.82
N GLY A 207 15.95 7.63 23.06
CA GLY A 207 15.88 8.47 24.26
C GLY A 207 14.45 8.85 24.70
N THR A 208 13.42 8.08 24.35
CA THR A 208 12.02 8.35 24.74
C THR A 208 11.86 8.41 26.24
N THR A 209 12.40 7.43 26.97
CA THR A 209 12.35 7.38 28.44
C THR A 209 13.02 8.59 29.08
N ARG A 210 14.13 9.06 28.49
CA ARG A 210 14.81 10.30 28.96
C ARG A 210 13.95 11.52 28.70
N ALA A 211 13.44 11.69 27.47
CA ALA A 211 12.59 12.83 27.11
C ALA A 211 11.32 12.89 27.97
N TYR A 212 10.72 11.74 28.25
CA TYR A 212 9.59 11.64 29.20
C TYR A 212 9.97 12.11 30.61
N LYS A 213 11.08 11.61 31.17
CA LYS A 213 11.54 12.00 32.49
C LYS A 213 11.88 13.48 32.57
N GLU A 214 12.49 14.05 31.55
CA GLU A 214 12.79 15.49 31.47
C GLU A 214 11.50 16.33 31.45
N MET A 215 10.53 15.95 30.62
CA MET A 215 9.22 16.61 30.57
C MET A 215 8.48 16.53 31.93
N MET A 216 8.42 15.33 32.49
CA MET A 216 7.72 15.10 33.77
C MET A 216 8.42 15.77 34.95
N GLY A 217 9.75 15.79 34.96
CA GLY A 217 10.53 16.49 35.98
C GLY A 217 10.27 18.00 35.98
N LYS A 218 10.11 18.60 34.80
CA LYS A 218 9.71 20.01 34.67
C LYS A 218 8.29 20.25 35.18
N TYR A 219 7.35 19.35 34.87
CA TYR A 219 5.99 19.43 35.38
C TYR A 219 5.92 19.29 36.93
N THR A 220 6.59 18.28 37.48
CA THR A 220 6.59 18.04 38.96
C THR A 220 7.34 19.12 39.75
N SER A 221 8.17 19.92 39.10
CA SER A 221 8.78 21.11 39.72
C SER A 221 7.80 22.26 39.92
N ILE A 222 6.61 22.20 39.31
CA ILE A 222 5.54 23.19 39.51
C ILE A 222 4.82 22.85 40.85
N PRO A 223 4.64 23.80 41.79
CA PRO A 223 4.00 23.54 43.06
C PRO A 223 2.61 22.91 42.88
N PHE A 224 2.28 21.92 43.75
CA PHE A 224 1.00 21.20 43.80
C PHE A 224 0.68 20.28 42.64
N MET A 225 1.60 20.07 41.68
CA MET A 225 1.39 19.15 40.57
C MET A 225 1.87 17.73 40.90
N LYS A 226 1.02 16.74 40.60
CA LYS A 226 1.33 15.31 40.72
C LYS A 226 1.20 14.67 39.35
N ALA A 227 2.06 13.73 39.05
CA ALA A 227 2.05 12.98 37.80
C ALA A 227 1.62 11.53 38.05
N ASP A 228 0.73 11.03 37.22
CA ASP A 228 0.37 9.62 37.20
C ASP A 228 1.43 8.82 36.47
N SER A 229 1.66 7.57 36.88
CA SER A 229 2.53 6.65 36.14
C SER A 229 1.89 6.22 34.80
N LEU A 230 2.66 6.28 33.74
CA LEU A 230 2.26 5.85 32.39
C LEU A 230 3.13 4.67 31.96
N ASP A 231 2.49 3.56 31.56
CA ASP A 231 3.17 2.48 30.85
C ASP A 231 3.40 2.89 29.37
N LEU A 232 4.56 3.53 29.14
CA LEU A 232 4.94 4.00 27.82
C LEU A 232 5.14 2.85 26.84
N ASP A 233 5.70 1.73 27.28
CA ASP A 233 5.94 0.56 26.45
C ASP A 233 4.63 0.02 25.90
N HIS A 234 3.63 -0.09 26.77
CA HIS A 234 2.28 -0.50 26.39
C HIS A 234 1.64 0.50 25.41
N TYR A 235 1.71 1.79 25.74
CA TYR A 235 1.10 2.83 24.91
C TYR A 235 1.71 2.89 23.51
N VAL A 236 3.03 2.99 23.42
CA VAL A 236 3.72 3.13 22.13
C VAL A 236 3.60 1.85 21.31
N THR A 237 3.65 0.67 21.96
CA THR A 237 3.47 -0.62 21.27
C THR A 237 2.09 -0.71 20.61
N ASN A 238 1.02 -0.40 21.35
CA ASN A 238 -0.34 -0.44 20.78
C ASN A 238 -0.50 0.57 19.66
N LYS A 239 -0.06 1.82 19.83
CA LYS A 239 -0.16 2.85 18.79
C LYS A 239 0.68 2.52 17.55
N ALA A 240 1.86 1.94 17.74
CA ALA A 240 2.68 1.48 16.63
C ALA A 240 2.00 0.36 15.83
N LEU A 241 1.41 -0.62 16.52
CA LEU A 241 0.67 -1.71 15.86
C LEU A 241 -0.61 -1.21 15.18
N ASP A 242 -1.39 -0.34 15.85
CA ASP A 242 -2.59 0.27 15.25
C ASP A 242 -2.25 1.02 13.96
N GLY A 243 -1.18 1.83 13.99
CA GLY A 243 -0.70 2.56 12.81
C GLY A 243 -0.23 1.63 11.69
N LEU A 244 0.49 0.56 12.04
CA LEU A 244 0.96 -0.42 11.07
C LEU A 244 -0.22 -1.15 10.40
N PHE A 245 -1.20 -1.66 11.17
CA PHE A 245 -2.40 -2.28 10.62
C PHE A 245 -3.24 -1.32 9.78
N TYR A 246 -3.31 -0.05 10.19
CA TYR A 246 -3.97 0.96 9.36
C TYR A 246 -3.33 1.06 7.97
N VAL A 247 -2.00 1.15 7.90
CA VAL A 247 -1.29 1.24 6.61
C VAL A 247 -1.44 -0.05 5.80
N VAL A 248 -1.38 -1.24 6.43
CA VAL A 248 -1.68 -2.52 5.76
C VAL A 248 -3.07 -2.50 5.14
N GLY A 249 -4.08 -1.99 5.86
CA GLY A 249 -5.45 -1.85 5.33
C GLY A 249 -5.55 -0.88 4.15
N GLN A 250 -4.77 0.21 4.14
CA GLN A 250 -4.73 1.12 2.99
C GLN A 250 -4.09 0.46 1.76
N GLU A 251 -3.02 -0.32 1.96
CA GLU A 251 -2.37 -1.09 0.88
C GLU A 251 -3.33 -2.17 0.32
N GLU A 252 -4.03 -2.91 1.18
CA GLU A 252 -5.05 -3.87 0.76
C GLU A 252 -6.15 -3.19 -0.06
N LYS A 253 -6.71 -2.11 0.46
CA LYS A 253 -7.74 -1.33 -0.24
C LYS A 253 -7.23 -0.83 -1.59
N ALA A 254 -6.00 -0.32 -1.66
CA ALA A 254 -5.41 0.12 -2.90
C ALA A 254 -5.33 -1.02 -3.93
N ILE A 255 -4.88 -2.22 -3.55
CA ILE A 255 -4.81 -3.38 -4.44
C ILE A 255 -6.22 -3.77 -4.94
N ARG A 256 -7.23 -3.72 -4.08
CA ARG A 256 -8.62 -4.07 -4.43
C ARG A 256 -9.27 -3.05 -5.38
N THR A 257 -9.03 -1.76 -5.16
CA THR A 257 -9.76 -0.68 -5.83
C THR A 257 -8.96 0.04 -6.92
N ASN A 258 -7.63 0.03 -6.86
CA ASN A 258 -6.78 0.77 -7.79
C ASN A 258 -5.96 -0.16 -8.69
N PRO A 259 -6.20 -0.19 -10.01
CA PRO A 259 -5.45 -1.02 -10.95
C PRO A 259 -3.93 -0.79 -10.93
N THR A 260 -3.48 0.44 -10.65
CA THR A 260 -2.03 0.77 -10.62
C THR A 260 -1.29 0.15 -9.44
N ALA A 261 -2.00 -0.19 -8.35
CA ALA A 261 -1.43 -0.87 -7.19
C ALA A 261 -1.21 -2.39 -7.42
N ARG A 262 -1.78 -2.95 -8.50
CA ARG A 262 -1.65 -4.36 -8.87
C ARG A 262 -0.37 -4.58 -9.65
N THR A 263 0.75 -4.66 -8.94
CA THR A 263 2.10 -4.68 -9.52
C THR A 263 2.47 -5.98 -10.23
N THR A 264 1.76 -7.09 -9.93
CA THR A 264 2.01 -8.40 -10.53
C THR A 264 0.86 -8.86 -11.42
N ASP A 265 1.12 -9.82 -12.30
CA ASP A 265 0.09 -10.37 -13.18
C ASP A 265 -0.95 -11.19 -12.40
N LEU A 266 -0.55 -11.84 -11.30
CA LEU A 266 -1.46 -12.55 -10.42
C LEU A 266 -2.43 -11.58 -9.72
N LEU A 267 -1.93 -10.44 -9.21
CA LEU A 267 -2.79 -9.40 -8.64
C LEU A 267 -3.77 -8.82 -9.66
N LYS A 268 -3.32 -8.57 -10.89
CA LYS A 268 -4.20 -8.13 -11.99
C LYS A 268 -5.26 -9.18 -12.29
N LYS A 269 -4.89 -10.47 -12.32
CA LYS A 269 -5.81 -11.57 -12.60
C LYS A 269 -6.89 -11.73 -11.52
N VAL A 270 -6.52 -11.64 -10.24
CA VAL A 270 -7.42 -11.89 -9.11
C VAL A 270 -8.29 -10.69 -8.75
N PHE A 271 -7.75 -9.47 -8.86
CA PHE A 271 -8.43 -8.23 -8.48
C PHE A 271 -8.81 -7.35 -9.68
N GLY A 272 -8.50 -7.75 -10.91
CA GLY A 272 -8.69 -6.97 -12.13
C GLY A 272 -10.08 -7.03 -12.74
N LYS A 273 -11.12 -7.44 -11.99
CA LYS A 273 -12.51 -7.50 -12.46
C LYS A 273 -13.15 -6.13 -12.55
#